data_4bef3182e4c0fdcf8f11d3f9a8e68d4a
#
_entry.id   4bef3182e4c0fdcf8f11d3f9a8e68d4a
#
_cell.length_a   1.000
_cell.length_b   1.000
_cell.length_c   1.000
_cell.angle_alpha   90.00
_cell.angle_beta   90.00
_cell.angle_gamma   90.00
#
_symmetry.space_group_name_H-M   'P 1'
#
loop_
_entity.id
_entity.type
_entity.pdbx_description
1 polymer ?
#
loop_
_entity_poly.entity_id
_entity_poly.type
_entity_poly.pdbx_seq_one_letter_code
_entity_poly.pdbx_strand_id
1 'polypeptide(L)'
;MVILYEVHDNLYVNMTNKCPCACTFCLRQTRDEMNHSGSLWLEREPSVEEVKNEFSKFDMDKYKEVVFCGFGEPTERLDDVLEVCRFIKDKYNKTIRINTNGLADLIHKKNTAPMFDGLIDIVSISLNTPNKERYLELTRSKFGIESFDAMITFAENVKHYVKEVVLSTVSTTLTEEEETECADICKKIGVTYRIRPFED
;
A
#
# COMPACT_ATOMS: atom_id res chain seq x y z
N MET A 1 -13.35 13.16 -10.41
CA MET A 1 -12.45 12.62 -9.36
C MET A 1 -12.66 11.12 -9.24
N VAL A 2 -11.62 10.32 -9.37
CA VAL A 2 -11.68 8.85 -9.33
C VAL A 2 -11.36 8.38 -7.91
N ILE A 3 -12.38 7.93 -7.18
CA ILE A 3 -12.26 7.41 -5.80
C ILE A 3 -12.08 5.89 -5.83
N LEU A 4 -12.90 5.19 -6.62
CA LEU A 4 -12.79 3.75 -6.83
C LEU A 4 -12.44 3.48 -8.29
N TYR A 5 -11.59 2.49 -8.54
CA TYR A 5 -11.21 2.08 -9.88
C TYR A 5 -10.88 0.58 -9.93
N GLU A 6 -11.03 0.00 -11.11
CA GLU A 6 -10.85 -1.42 -11.33
C GLU A 6 -9.42 -1.71 -11.84
N VAL A 7 -8.76 -2.70 -11.26
CA VAL A 7 -7.54 -3.28 -11.81
C VAL A 7 -7.66 -4.80 -11.74
N HIS A 8 -7.71 -5.45 -12.88
CA HIS A 8 -8.01 -6.88 -13.00
C HIS A 8 -9.30 -7.25 -12.26
N ASP A 9 -9.25 -8.26 -11.40
CA ASP A 9 -10.40 -8.75 -10.61
C ASP A 9 -10.53 -8.05 -9.25
N ASN A 10 -9.97 -6.87 -9.07
CA ASN A 10 -9.95 -6.16 -7.79
C ASN A 10 -10.46 -4.73 -7.92
N LEU A 11 -11.08 -4.25 -6.84
CA LEU A 11 -11.54 -2.86 -6.74
C LEU A 11 -10.58 -2.07 -5.86
N TYR A 12 -10.03 -1.00 -6.42
CA TYR A 12 -9.03 -0.16 -5.77
C TYR A 12 -9.67 1.11 -5.20
N VAL A 13 -9.16 1.54 -4.04
CA VAL A 13 -9.64 2.72 -3.31
C VAL A 13 -8.53 3.76 -3.23
N ASN A 14 -8.78 4.93 -3.83
CA ASN A 14 -7.88 6.07 -3.87
C ASN A 14 -8.35 7.16 -2.91
N MET A 15 -7.63 7.36 -1.82
CA MET A 15 -8.08 8.22 -0.72
C MET A 15 -7.31 9.52 -0.57
N THR A 16 -6.10 9.63 -1.12
CA THR A 16 -5.23 10.78 -0.92
C THR A 16 -4.16 10.89 -2.00
N ASN A 17 -3.70 12.11 -2.25
CA ASN A 17 -2.50 12.38 -3.04
C ASN A 17 -1.26 12.56 -2.15
N LYS A 18 -1.43 12.63 -0.82
CA LYS A 18 -0.31 12.80 0.12
C LYS A 18 0.54 11.53 0.20
N CYS A 19 1.84 11.72 0.22
CA CYS A 19 2.80 10.63 0.41
C CYS A 19 4.06 11.20 1.08
N PRO A 20 4.63 10.53 2.09
CA PRO A 20 5.88 10.97 2.73
C PRO A 20 7.11 10.73 1.85
N CYS A 21 6.95 10.04 0.71
CA CYS A 21 7.99 9.70 -0.23
C CYS A 21 7.82 10.45 -1.57
N ALA A 22 8.96 10.64 -2.26
CA ALA A 22 9.04 11.18 -3.62
C ALA A 22 9.87 10.22 -4.50
N CYS A 23 9.41 8.96 -4.58
CA CYS A 23 10.15 7.87 -5.23
C CYS A 23 10.50 8.21 -6.67
N THR A 24 11.73 7.88 -7.07
CA THR A 24 12.25 8.14 -8.43
C THR A 24 11.51 7.36 -9.54
N PHE A 25 10.86 6.26 -9.15
CA PHE A 25 10.10 5.36 -10.03
C PHE A 25 8.58 5.41 -9.78
N CYS A 26 8.08 6.46 -9.12
CA CYS A 26 6.66 6.53 -8.81
C CYS A 26 5.83 6.71 -10.08
N LEU A 27 4.86 5.84 -10.30
CA LEU A 27 3.98 5.84 -11.48
C LEU A 27 3.26 7.18 -11.68
N ARG A 28 2.96 7.91 -10.61
CA ARG A 28 2.34 9.25 -10.69
C ARG A 28 3.18 10.30 -11.42
N GLN A 29 4.48 9.99 -11.73
CA GLN A 29 5.35 10.90 -12.50
C GLN A 29 5.23 10.65 -14.01
N THR A 30 4.77 9.46 -14.40
CA THR A 30 4.71 9.01 -15.81
C THR A 30 3.29 8.75 -16.29
N ARG A 31 2.34 8.64 -15.37
CA ARG A 31 0.93 8.31 -15.66
C ARG A 31 -0.03 9.13 -14.82
N ASP A 32 -1.18 9.44 -15.41
CA ASP A 32 -2.30 10.07 -14.70
C ASP A 32 -3.39 9.05 -14.32
N GLU A 33 -3.36 7.87 -14.94
CA GLU A 33 -4.40 6.84 -14.77
C GLU A 33 -3.82 5.42 -14.70
N MET A 34 -4.63 4.47 -14.22
CA MET A 34 -4.35 3.05 -14.22
C MET A 34 -5.53 2.32 -14.88
N ASN A 35 -5.22 1.43 -15.82
CA ASN A 35 -6.21 0.54 -16.44
C ASN A 35 -7.47 1.29 -16.99
N HIS A 36 -7.25 2.43 -17.64
CA HIS A 36 -8.31 3.29 -18.20
C HIS A 36 -9.30 3.84 -17.15
N SER A 37 -8.85 4.00 -15.91
CA SER A 37 -9.69 4.49 -14.80
C SER A 37 -10.07 5.97 -14.90
N GLY A 38 -9.40 6.73 -15.75
CA GLY A 38 -9.35 8.18 -15.67
C GLY A 38 -8.35 8.66 -14.61
N SER A 39 -8.12 9.96 -14.52
CA SER A 39 -7.07 10.51 -13.66
C SER A 39 -7.24 10.12 -12.20
N LEU A 40 -6.18 9.51 -11.63
CA LEU A 40 -6.09 9.19 -10.21
C LEU A 40 -5.64 10.37 -9.34
N TRP A 41 -5.31 11.51 -9.95
CA TRP A 41 -5.11 12.73 -9.20
C TRP A 41 -6.43 13.21 -8.62
N LEU A 42 -6.54 13.19 -7.31
CA LEU A 42 -7.71 13.70 -6.61
C LEU A 42 -7.69 15.24 -6.62
N GLU A 43 -8.81 15.86 -6.97
CA GLU A 43 -8.99 17.32 -6.89
C GLU A 43 -8.98 17.78 -5.42
N ARG A 44 -9.47 16.94 -4.53
CA ARG A 44 -9.44 17.04 -3.07
C ARG A 44 -9.49 15.66 -2.45
N GLU A 45 -9.18 15.55 -1.19
CA GLU A 45 -9.39 14.29 -0.45
C GLU A 45 -10.89 14.03 -0.29
N PRO A 46 -11.41 12.84 -0.69
CA PRO A 46 -12.82 12.50 -0.47
C PRO A 46 -13.10 12.29 1.01
N SER A 47 -14.30 12.63 1.45
CA SER A 47 -14.76 12.25 2.78
C SER A 47 -15.00 10.73 2.86
N VAL A 48 -15.01 10.17 4.07
CA VAL A 48 -15.32 8.75 4.29
C VAL A 48 -16.68 8.39 3.73
N GLU A 49 -17.69 9.27 3.90
CA GLU A 49 -19.03 9.03 3.38
C GLU A 49 -19.08 9.04 1.83
N GLU A 50 -18.30 9.91 1.18
CA GLU A 50 -18.18 9.87 -0.28
C GLU A 50 -17.58 8.55 -0.75
N VAL A 51 -16.53 8.07 -0.08
CA VAL A 51 -15.91 6.77 -0.39
C VAL A 51 -16.92 5.64 -0.20
N LYS A 52 -17.64 5.58 0.93
CA LYS A 52 -18.67 4.56 1.20
C LYS A 52 -19.79 4.57 0.15
N ASN A 53 -20.25 5.76 -0.25
CA ASN A 53 -21.31 5.90 -1.25
C ASN A 53 -20.85 5.46 -2.64
N GLU A 54 -19.58 5.63 -2.98
CA GLU A 54 -19.02 5.23 -4.27
C GLU A 54 -19.14 3.72 -4.51
N PHE A 55 -19.01 2.88 -3.46
CA PHE A 55 -19.17 1.43 -3.57
C PHE A 55 -20.53 0.99 -4.12
N SER A 56 -21.58 1.80 -3.95
CA SER A 56 -22.90 1.49 -4.48
C SER A 56 -22.99 1.46 -6.02
N LYS A 57 -22.00 2.00 -6.70
CA LYS A 57 -21.92 2.02 -8.17
C LYS A 57 -21.30 0.75 -8.75
N PHE A 58 -20.76 -0.13 -7.89
CA PHE A 58 -20.03 -1.32 -8.27
C PHE A 58 -20.74 -2.59 -7.81
N ASP A 59 -20.71 -3.60 -8.65
CA ASP A 59 -21.16 -4.96 -8.30
C ASP A 59 -20.02 -5.67 -7.54
N MET A 60 -20.11 -5.64 -6.21
CA MET A 60 -19.06 -6.15 -5.34
C MET A 60 -18.78 -7.65 -5.50
N ASP A 61 -19.70 -8.43 -6.05
CA ASP A 61 -19.50 -9.87 -6.24
C ASP A 61 -18.47 -10.18 -7.33
N LYS A 62 -18.21 -9.23 -8.22
CA LYS A 62 -17.19 -9.35 -9.27
C LYS A 62 -15.76 -9.30 -8.77
N TYR A 63 -15.52 -8.72 -7.59
CA TYR A 63 -14.16 -8.46 -7.11
C TYR A 63 -13.74 -9.48 -6.06
N LYS A 64 -12.47 -9.91 -6.16
CA LYS A 64 -11.83 -10.80 -5.19
C LYS A 64 -11.40 -10.05 -3.95
N GLU A 65 -10.83 -8.86 -4.14
CA GLU A 65 -10.29 -8.02 -3.08
C GLU A 65 -10.70 -6.56 -3.26
N VAL A 66 -10.76 -5.85 -2.14
CA VAL A 66 -10.72 -4.39 -2.11
C VAL A 66 -9.30 -3.96 -1.72
N VAL A 67 -8.68 -3.10 -2.52
CA VAL A 67 -7.28 -2.72 -2.37
C VAL A 67 -7.15 -1.23 -2.11
N PHE A 68 -6.69 -0.84 -0.93
CA PHE A 68 -6.33 0.56 -0.68
C PHE A 68 -5.01 0.87 -1.35
N CYS A 69 -5.07 1.66 -2.42
CA CYS A 69 -3.93 2.07 -3.23
C CYS A 69 -4.36 3.24 -4.14
N GLY A 70 -3.47 4.17 -4.38
CA GLY A 70 -3.67 5.31 -5.27
C GLY A 70 -2.35 6.01 -5.53
N PHE A 71 -2.39 7.29 -5.93
CA PHE A 71 -1.18 8.08 -6.14
C PHE A 71 -0.54 8.56 -4.83
N GLY A 72 -1.28 8.55 -3.73
CA GLY A 72 -0.76 8.81 -2.40
C GLY A 72 -0.50 7.54 -1.60
N GLU A 73 -0.06 7.75 -0.37
CA GLU A 73 0.11 6.70 0.63
C GLU A 73 -1.17 6.56 1.46
N PRO A 74 -1.89 5.42 1.39
CA PRO A 74 -3.15 5.28 2.11
C PRO A 74 -3.05 5.52 3.61
N THR A 75 -1.92 5.17 4.23
CA THR A 75 -1.71 5.32 5.67
C THR A 75 -1.55 6.77 6.13
N GLU A 76 -1.41 7.75 5.22
CA GLU A 76 -1.55 9.19 5.58
C GLU A 76 -2.94 9.51 6.13
N ARG A 77 -3.94 8.68 5.78
CA ARG A 77 -5.33 8.77 6.26
C ARG A 77 -5.78 7.49 6.96
N LEU A 78 -4.93 6.93 7.81
CA LEU A 78 -5.14 5.60 8.39
C LEU A 78 -6.50 5.46 9.10
N ASP A 79 -6.91 6.41 9.92
CA ASP A 79 -8.18 6.34 10.65
C ASP A 79 -9.38 6.27 9.69
N ASP A 80 -9.36 7.06 8.61
CA ASP A 80 -10.39 7.05 7.57
C ASP A 80 -10.38 5.73 6.77
N VAL A 81 -9.18 5.22 6.44
CA VAL A 81 -9.01 3.89 5.81
C VAL A 81 -9.65 2.81 6.66
N LEU A 82 -9.37 2.79 7.97
CA LEU A 82 -9.91 1.78 8.87
C LEU A 82 -11.42 1.89 9.05
N GLU A 83 -11.97 3.10 9.00
CA GLU A 83 -13.42 3.30 9.01
C GLU A 83 -14.08 2.74 7.75
N VAL A 84 -13.49 2.97 6.57
CA VAL A 84 -13.95 2.36 5.31
C VAL A 84 -13.80 0.85 5.33
N CYS A 85 -12.71 0.32 5.93
CA CYS A 85 -12.52 -1.13 6.11
C CYS A 85 -13.66 -1.77 6.92
N ARG A 86 -14.07 -1.15 8.03
CA ARG A 86 -15.22 -1.64 8.83
C ARG A 86 -16.48 -1.71 7.98
N PHE A 87 -16.79 -0.65 7.25
CA PHE A 87 -17.93 -0.63 6.33
C PHE A 87 -17.87 -1.75 5.28
N ILE A 88 -16.69 -1.99 4.67
CA ILE A 88 -16.51 -3.07 3.69
C ILE A 88 -16.70 -4.44 4.34
N LYS A 89 -16.14 -4.67 5.53
CA LYS A 89 -16.31 -5.93 6.28
C LYS A 89 -17.75 -6.18 6.64
N ASP A 90 -18.42 -5.19 7.19
CA ASP A 90 -19.81 -5.31 7.66
C ASP A 90 -20.80 -5.53 6.50
N LYS A 91 -20.61 -4.81 5.40
CA LYS A 91 -21.59 -4.81 4.31
C LYS A 91 -21.32 -5.87 3.25
N TYR A 92 -20.05 -6.10 2.90
CA TYR A 92 -19.65 -6.91 1.76
C TYR A 92 -18.82 -8.14 2.12
N ASN A 93 -18.26 -8.17 3.33
CA ASN A 93 -17.38 -9.24 3.83
C ASN A 93 -16.24 -9.60 2.86
N LYS A 94 -15.63 -8.59 2.23
CA LYS A 94 -14.54 -8.78 1.26
C LYS A 94 -13.17 -8.88 1.93
N THR A 95 -12.25 -9.55 1.26
CA THR A 95 -10.82 -9.48 1.59
C THR A 95 -10.31 -8.07 1.33
N ILE A 96 -9.59 -7.50 2.30
CA ILE A 96 -9.04 -6.15 2.21
C ILE A 96 -7.52 -6.21 2.20
N ARG A 97 -6.92 -5.60 1.19
CA ARG A 97 -5.48 -5.40 1.08
C ARG A 97 -5.14 -3.92 1.10
N ILE A 98 -4.01 -3.58 1.71
CA ILE A 98 -3.41 -2.27 1.60
C ILE A 98 -2.05 -2.36 0.93
N ASN A 99 -1.81 -1.53 -0.08
CA ASN A 99 -0.49 -1.33 -0.66
C ASN A 99 0.12 -0.08 -0.04
N THR A 100 1.27 -0.20 0.62
CA THR A 100 1.84 0.87 1.44
C THR A 100 3.37 0.93 1.32
N ASN A 101 3.94 2.07 1.63
CA ASN A 101 5.38 2.22 1.84
C ASN A 101 5.87 1.70 3.21
N GLY A 102 4.95 1.30 4.11
CA GLY A 102 5.29 0.75 5.42
C GLY A 102 5.71 1.78 6.47
N LEU A 103 5.48 3.06 6.25
CA LEU A 103 5.92 4.14 7.15
C LEU A 103 4.81 4.68 8.07
N ALA A 104 3.74 3.91 8.27
CA ALA A 104 2.59 4.32 9.08
C ALA A 104 3.00 4.75 10.50
N ASP A 105 3.92 4.01 11.13
CA ASP A 105 4.39 4.33 12.49
C ASP A 105 5.10 5.68 12.57
N LEU A 106 5.89 6.03 11.55
CA LEU A 106 6.55 7.35 11.46
C LEU A 106 5.57 8.47 11.15
N ILE A 107 4.57 8.23 10.29
CA ILE A 107 3.51 9.18 9.96
C ILE A 107 2.72 9.55 11.23
N HIS A 108 2.29 8.53 11.97
CA HIS A 108 1.42 8.70 13.15
C HIS A 108 2.17 8.81 14.49
N LYS A 109 3.50 8.65 14.50
CA LYS A 109 4.38 8.70 15.67
C LYS A 109 3.93 7.74 16.78
N LYS A 110 3.45 6.56 16.40
CA LYS A 110 2.98 5.49 17.30
C LYS A 110 3.06 4.14 16.60
N ASN A 111 3.04 3.05 17.35
CA ASN A 111 2.84 1.72 16.79
C ASN A 111 1.40 1.60 16.24
N THR A 112 1.25 1.54 14.94
CA THR A 112 -0.05 1.46 14.25
C THR A 112 -0.48 0.01 13.97
N ALA A 113 0.43 -0.96 14.07
CA ALA A 113 0.18 -2.36 13.71
C ALA A 113 -1.09 -2.96 14.36
N PRO A 114 -1.38 -2.75 15.67
CA PRO A 114 -2.60 -3.27 16.29
C PRO A 114 -3.91 -2.71 15.70
N MET A 115 -3.85 -1.56 15.02
CA MET A 115 -5.04 -0.94 14.42
C MET A 115 -5.55 -1.71 13.20
N PHE A 116 -4.73 -2.59 12.62
CA PHE A 116 -5.05 -3.39 11.43
C PHE A 116 -5.88 -4.64 11.77
N ASP A 117 -5.89 -5.06 13.05
CA ASP A 117 -6.50 -6.31 13.50
C ASP A 117 -8.00 -6.38 13.14
N GLY A 118 -8.38 -7.50 12.52
CA GLY A 118 -9.75 -7.75 12.09
C GLY A 118 -10.28 -6.89 10.94
N LEU A 119 -9.50 -5.90 10.45
CA LEU A 119 -9.92 -4.97 9.41
C LEU A 119 -9.19 -5.17 8.09
N ILE A 120 -7.88 -5.34 8.13
CA ILE A 120 -7.05 -5.53 6.94
C ILE A 120 -6.52 -6.96 6.93
N ASP A 121 -6.71 -7.67 5.82
CA ASP A 121 -6.29 -9.06 5.69
C ASP A 121 -4.85 -9.18 5.18
N ILE A 122 -4.47 -8.31 4.23
CA ILE A 122 -3.17 -8.38 3.54
C ILE A 122 -2.51 -7.00 3.56
N VAL A 123 -1.25 -6.95 3.97
CA VAL A 123 -0.42 -5.74 3.90
C VAL A 123 0.70 -5.97 2.90
N SER A 124 0.67 -5.27 1.77
CA SER A 124 1.70 -5.31 0.75
C SER A 124 2.59 -4.08 0.86
N ILE A 125 3.85 -4.28 1.25
CA ILE A 125 4.80 -3.22 1.55
C ILE A 125 5.87 -3.17 0.45
N SER A 126 6.21 -1.96 0.01
CA SER A 126 7.27 -1.73 -0.97
C SER A 126 8.65 -1.76 -0.31
N LEU A 127 9.34 -2.91 -0.39
CA LEU A 127 10.73 -3.07 0.09
C LEU A 127 11.72 -2.34 -0.83
N ASN A 128 11.55 -2.51 -2.13
CA ASN A 128 12.29 -1.88 -3.23
C ASN A 128 13.77 -2.29 -3.36
N THR A 129 14.52 -2.47 -2.29
CA THR A 129 15.96 -2.81 -2.27
C THR A 129 16.32 -3.39 -0.88
N PRO A 130 17.36 -4.23 -0.77
CA PRO A 130 17.84 -4.71 0.53
C PRO A 130 18.72 -3.69 1.26
N ASN A 131 19.18 -2.64 0.55
CA ASN A 131 20.16 -1.68 1.04
C ASN A 131 19.48 -0.39 1.54
N LYS A 132 19.80 0.02 2.74
CA LYS A 132 19.21 1.16 3.45
C LYS A 132 19.49 2.50 2.78
N GLU A 133 20.72 2.73 2.34
CA GLU A 133 21.15 3.95 1.64
C GLU A 133 20.46 4.04 0.28
N ARG A 134 20.45 2.91 -0.45
CA ARG A 134 19.77 2.81 -1.74
C ARG A 134 18.27 3.00 -1.60
N TYR A 135 17.67 2.49 -0.51
CA TYR A 135 16.24 2.73 -0.23
C TYR A 135 15.93 4.23 -0.10
N LEU A 136 16.77 4.98 0.64
CA LEU A 136 16.58 6.42 0.78
C LEU A 136 16.75 7.16 -0.55
N GLU A 137 17.75 6.81 -1.36
CA GLU A 137 17.95 7.37 -2.69
C GLU A 137 16.73 7.15 -3.60
N LEU A 138 16.17 5.94 -3.59
CA LEU A 138 15.04 5.55 -4.42
C LEU A 138 13.73 6.19 -3.95
N THR A 139 13.48 6.18 -2.64
CA THR A 139 12.18 6.61 -2.08
C THR A 139 12.12 8.10 -1.75
N ARG A 140 13.28 8.73 -1.50
CA ARG A 140 13.37 10.14 -1.08
C ARG A 140 12.41 10.43 0.07
N SER A 141 12.36 9.52 1.06
CA SER A 141 11.48 9.65 2.21
C SER A 141 11.82 10.91 3.03
N LYS A 142 10.78 11.66 3.43
CA LYS A 142 10.92 12.82 4.31
C LYS A 142 11.49 12.47 5.70
N PHE A 143 11.44 11.20 6.07
CA PHE A 143 11.95 10.69 7.36
C PHE A 143 13.43 10.28 7.31
N GLY A 144 14.07 10.40 6.14
CA GLY A 144 15.49 10.12 6.01
C GLY A 144 15.83 8.63 6.06
N ILE A 145 17.07 8.36 6.48
CA ILE A 145 17.68 7.02 6.46
C ILE A 145 16.97 6.00 7.37
N GLU A 146 16.30 6.47 8.42
CA GLU A 146 15.57 5.61 9.36
C GLU A 146 14.32 4.96 8.75
N SER A 147 13.89 5.42 7.59
CA SER A 147 12.70 4.91 6.90
C SER A 147 12.79 3.42 6.58
N PHE A 148 13.97 2.93 6.23
CA PHE A 148 14.17 1.51 5.92
C PHE A 148 13.93 0.65 7.17
N ASP A 149 14.58 0.97 8.27
CA ASP A 149 14.45 0.22 9.52
C ASP A 149 13.02 0.31 10.07
N ALA A 150 12.38 1.48 9.93
CA ALA A 150 10.99 1.68 10.35
C ALA A 150 10.02 0.82 9.52
N MET A 151 10.22 0.72 8.21
CA MET A 151 9.41 -0.13 7.32
C MET A 151 9.58 -1.61 7.67
N ILE A 152 10.80 -2.08 7.94
CA ILE A 152 11.06 -3.45 8.39
C ILE A 152 10.39 -3.72 9.74
N THR A 153 10.56 -2.81 10.70
CA THR A 153 9.93 -2.92 12.03
C THR A 153 8.41 -2.97 11.93
N PHE A 154 7.81 -2.13 11.06
CA PHE A 154 6.37 -2.17 10.82
C PHE A 154 5.93 -3.53 10.25
N ALA A 155 6.68 -4.09 9.28
CA ALA A 155 6.38 -5.41 8.71
C ALA A 155 6.44 -6.51 9.78
N GLU A 156 7.45 -6.48 10.66
CA GLU A 156 7.59 -7.41 11.78
C GLU A 156 6.42 -7.31 12.78
N ASN A 157 5.96 -6.10 13.06
CA ASN A 157 4.88 -5.87 14.00
C ASN A 157 3.51 -6.24 13.40
N VAL A 158 3.20 -5.78 12.18
CA VAL A 158 1.86 -5.92 11.60
C VAL A 158 1.52 -7.36 11.25
N LYS A 159 2.50 -8.24 11.02
CA LYS A 159 2.26 -9.67 10.72
C LYS A 159 1.51 -10.42 11.84
N HIS A 160 1.50 -9.89 13.05
CA HIS A 160 0.77 -10.49 14.18
C HIS A 160 -0.72 -10.13 14.18
N TYR A 161 -1.15 -9.19 13.34
CA TYR A 161 -2.50 -8.63 13.30
C TYR A 161 -3.23 -8.85 11.99
N VAL A 162 -2.52 -9.34 10.95
CA VAL A 162 -3.09 -9.57 9.61
C VAL A 162 -2.80 -10.99 9.15
N LYS A 163 -3.54 -11.46 8.14
CA LYS A 163 -3.38 -12.82 7.62
C LYS A 163 -2.07 -12.98 6.85
N GLU A 164 -1.66 -11.93 6.11
CA GLU A 164 -0.48 -11.97 5.27
C GLU A 164 0.22 -10.61 5.21
N VAL A 165 1.55 -10.64 5.31
CA VAL A 165 2.41 -9.50 4.99
C VAL A 165 3.31 -9.88 3.82
N VAL A 166 3.32 -9.04 2.79
CA VAL A 166 4.13 -9.21 1.59
C VAL A 166 5.09 -8.04 1.49
N LEU A 167 6.40 -8.29 1.47
CA LEU A 167 7.38 -7.31 1.05
C LEU A 167 7.66 -7.50 -0.45
N SER A 168 7.65 -6.42 -1.21
CA SER A 168 7.76 -6.52 -2.66
C SER A 168 8.84 -5.62 -3.26
N THR A 169 9.43 -6.12 -4.35
CA THR A 169 10.30 -5.40 -5.28
C THR A 169 9.69 -5.42 -6.67
N VAL A 170 10.29 -4.70 -7.61
CA VAL A 170 9.87 -4.68 -9.01
C VAL A 170 10.93 -5.41 -9.83
N SER A 171 10.52 -6.32 -10.73
CA SER A 171 11.42 -7.05 -11.61
C SER A 171 12.29 -6.08 -12.43
N THR A 172 13.51 -6.48 -12.75
CA THR A 172 14.48 -5.70 -13.52
C THR A 172 15.07 -4.48 -12.83
N THR A 173 14.70 -4.19 -11.58
CA THR A 173 15.24 -3.06 -10.82
C THR A 173 16.39 -3.44 -9.89
N LEU A 174 16.56 -4.73 -9.63
CA LEU A 174 17.57 -5.31 -8.76
C LEU A 174 18.40 -6.36 -9.50
N THR A 175 19.60 -6.63 -9.00
CA THR A 175 20.40 -7.81 -9.41
C THR A 175 19.85 -9.08 -8.75
N GLU A 176 20.25 -10.26 -9.23
CA GLU A 176 19.89 -11.55 -8.61
C GLU A 176 20.39 -11.66 -7.17
N GLU A 177 21.56 -11.10 -6.88
CA GLU A 177 22.10 -11.04 -5.52
C GLU A 177 21.22 -10.17 -4.61
N GLU A 178 20.83 -8.98 -5.06
CA GLU A 178 19.95 -8.09 -4.29
C GLU A 178 18.54 -8.70 -4.09
N GLU A 179 18.00 -9.42 -5.08
CA GLU A 179 16.74 -10.15 -4.93
C GLU A 179 16.87 -11.26 -3.88
N THR A 180 18.01 -11.96 -3.85
CA THR A 180 18.31 -12.98 -2.83
C THR A 180 18.39 -12.35 -1.44
N GLU A 181 19.08 -11.21 -1.28
CA GLU A 181 19.13 -10.47 -0.02
C GLU A 181 17.74 -10.01 0.44
N CYS A 182 16.90 -9.54 -0.46
CA CYS A 182 15.49 -9.20 -0.17
C CYS A 182 14.71 -10.42 0.33
N ALA A 183 14.90 -11.58 -0.30
CA ALA A 183 14.25 -12.83 0.11
C ALA A 183 14.74 -13.28 1.50
N ASP A 184 16.04 -13.13 1.81
CA ASP A 184 16.60 -13.44 3.12
C ASP A 184 16.07 -12.51 4.22
N ILE A 185 15.91 -11.21 3.94
CA ILE A 185 15.24 -10.28 4.86
C ILE A 185 13.83 -10.78 5.17
N CYS A 186 13.03 -11.08 4.14
CA CYS A 186 11.66 -11.57 4.31
C CYS A 186 11.61 -12.88 5.11
N LYS A 187 12.50 -13.82 4.81
CA LYS A 187 12.61 -15.08 5.54
C LYS A 187 12.96 -14.86 6.99
N LYS A 188 13.91 -13.96 7.30
CA LYS A 188 14.35 -13.64 8.66
C LYS A 188 13.20 -13.09 9.50
N ILE A 189 12.39 -12.20 8.94
CA ILE A 189 11.27 -11.60 9.65
C ILE A 189 9.97 -12.42 9.55
N GLY A 190 9.96 -13.48 8.74
CA GLY A 190 8.82 -14.41 8.63
C GLY A 190 7.63 -13.83 7.86
N VAL A 191 7.89 -13.20 6.71
CA VAL A 191 6.89 -12.64 5.79
C VAL A 191 7.12 -13.11 4.36
N THR A 192 6.14 -12.94 3.48
CA THR A 192 6.22 -13.33 2.07
C THR A 192 7.09 -12.33 1.29
N TYR A 193 7.98 -12.83 0.41
CA TYR A 193 8.66 -12.04 -0.60
C TYR A 193 7.97 -12.15 -1.96
N ARG A 194 7.79 -11.03 -2.67
CA ARG A 194 7.19 -11.01 -4.00
C ARG A 194 7.92 -10.05 -4.94
N ILE A 195 8.30 -10.55 -6.11
CA ILE A 195 8.76 -9.73 -7.22
C ILE A 195 7.56 -9.41 -8.10
N ARG A 196 7.24 -8.13 -8.24
CA ARG A 196 6.16 -7.64 -9.11
C ARG A 196 6.70 -7.44 -10.53
N PRO A 197 5.90 -7.68 -11.58
CA PRO A 197 6.31 -7.31 -12.93
C PRO A 197 6.56 -5.79 -13.01
N PHE A 198 7.50 -5.42 -13.87
CA PHE A 198 7.68 -4.01 -14.23
C PHE A 198 6.50 -3.58 -15.10
N GLU A 199 5.88 -2.48 -14.77
CA GLU A 199 4.80 -1.87 -15.54
C GLU A 199 5.33 -0.58 -16.17
N ASP A 200 5.38 -0.54 -17.51
CA ASP A 200 5.80 0.62 -18.32
C ASP A 200 4.79 1.77 -18.22
#